data_ec4c4e8af475fe89dfcba005fed1a1ca
#
_entry.id   ec4c4e8af475fe89dfcba005fed1a1ca
#
_cell.length_a   1.000
_cell.length_b   1.000
_cell.length_c   1.000
_cell.angle_alpha   90.00
_cell.angle_beta   90.00
_cell.angle_gamma   90.00
#
_symmetry.space_group_name_H-M   'P 1'
#
loop_
_entity.id
_entity.type
_entity.pdbx_description
1 polymer ?
#
loop_
_entity_poly.entity_id
_entity_poly.type
_entity_poly.pdbx_seq_one_letter_code
_entity_poly.pdbx_strand_id
1 'polypeptide(L)'
;KKSSRLFDYDCARNILTVNLLNEKLPFLDEKTFCIIGDGYGSLGCLLKKNFPKSKIIYINLGRTLLFDLHYSKKVFPELDHYLIRSNNQPFSKDFNYVEAELHKNINIKSDIFINNHSMQEMDYEVIKSYFFMIRNQTKDTWFYCCNRISKKLPDGKVINFFKYPWSKEDHLIVNGLCPWAQRFPINMPPFYRDLDGPHQHRLIKVALEK
;
A
#
# COMPACT_ATOMS: atom_id res chain seq x y z
N LYS A 1 0.54 4.95 32.94
CA LYS A 1 -0.43 3.99 32.37
C LYS A 1 0.29 3.26 31.26
N LYS A 2 0.57 1.94 31.41
CA LYS A 2 1.03 1.09 30.31
C LYS A 2 -0.09 1.07 29.27
N SER A 3 0.15 1.63 28.07
CA SER A 3 -0.79 1.49 26.97
C SER A 3 -0.81 0.02 26.57
N SER A 4 -1.93 -0.65 26.70
CA SER A 4 -2.16 -2.00 26.18
C SER A 4 -2.28 -1.93 24.66
N ARG A 5 -1.14 -1.74 23.98
CA ARG A 5 -1.09 -1.84 22.51
C ARG A 5 -0.99 -3.31 22.15
N LEU A 6 -1.97 -3.81 21.45
CA LEU A 6 -1.91 -5.15 20.87
C LEU A 6 -0.96 -5.11 19.68
N PHE A 7 0.05 -5.97 19.72
CA PHE A 7 0.90 -6.27 18.58
C PHE A 7 0.24 -7.43 17.83
N ASP A 8 -0.27 -7.16 16.66
CA ASP A 8 -0.89 -8.17 15.81
C ASP A 8 -0.02 -8.53 14.59
N TYR A 9 -0.46 -9.52 13.85
CA TYR A 9 0.26 -10.02 12.68
C TYR A 9 0.34 -8.99 11.55
N ASP A 10 -0.68 -8.17 11.36
CA ASP A 10 -0.68 -7.12 10.32
C ASP A 10 0.32 -6.02 10.66
N CYS A 11 0.42 -5.66 11.94
CA CYS A 11 1.46 -4.75 12.43
C CYS A 11 2.86 -5.30 12.14
N ALA A 12 3.11 -6.60 12.42
CA ALA A 12 4.40 -7.24 12.13
C ALA A 12 4.74 -7.19 10.64
N ARG A 13 3.80 -7.54 9.77
CA ARG A 13 3.99 -7.48 8.31
C ARG A 13 4.29 -6.06 7.82
N ASN A 14 3.58 -5.07 8.35
CA ASN A 14 3.79 -3.67 8.00
C ASN A 14 5.17 -3.18 8.44
N ILE A 15 5.64 -3.56 9.63
CA ILE A 15 7.01 -3.25 10.09
C ILE A 15 8.05 -3.84 9.13
N LEU A 16 7.91 -5.11 8.75
CA LEU A 16 8.84 -5.78 7.84
C LEU A 16 8.80 -5.15 6.43
N THR A 17 7.63 -4.71 5.98
CA THR A 17 7.49 -3.97 4.72
C THR A 17 8.20 -2.62 4.80
N VAL A 18 8.03 -1.85 5.87
CA VAL A 18 8.72 -0.56 6.06
C VAL A 18 10.24 -0.75 6.12
N ASN A 19 10.71 -1.77 6.82
CA ASN A 19 12.14 -2.11 6.89
C ASN A 19 12.72 -2.46 5.51
N LEU A 20 12.00 -3.27 4.71
CA LEU A 20 12.40 -3.58 3.34
C LEU A 20 12.52 -2.32 2.48
N LEU A 21 11.51 -1.43 2.54
CA LEU A 21 11.54 -0.18 1.79
C LEU A 21 12.72 0.69 2.20
N ASN A 22 12.97 0.81 3.50
CA ASN A 22 14.10 1.59 4.03
C ASN A 22 15.48 1.01 3.64
N GLU A 23 15.58 -0.32 3.52
CA GLU A 23 16.81 -0.99 3.08
C GLU A 23 17.06 -0.80 1.58
N LYS A 24 16.01 -0.85 0.77
CA LYS A 24 16.12 -0.91 -0.69
C LYS A 24 16.01 0.44 -1.39
N LEU A 25 15.44 1.44 -0.74
CA LEU A 25 15.19 2.75 -1.34
C LEU A 25 15.93 3.86 -0.58
N PRO A 26 16.57 4.81 -1.29
CA PRO A 26 17.28 5.91 -0.65
C PRO A 26 16.33 7.05 -0.25
N PHE A 27 16.69 7.77 0.81
CA PHE A 27 16.11 9.06 1.19
C PHE A 27 14.59 9.09 1.32
N LEU A 28 14.02 8.23 2.18
CA LEU A 28 12.57 8.09 2.34
C LEU A 28 11.91 9.23 3.14
N ASP A 29 12.66 9.96 3.97
CA ASP A 29 12.08 10.92 4.93
C ASP A 29 11.33 12.10 4.28
N GLU A 30 11.66 12.48 3.05
CA GLU A 30 10.97 13.58 2.34
C GLU A 30 10.07 13.09 1.20
N LYS A 31 9.84 11.79 1.12
CA LYS A 31 9.05 11.19 0.04
C LYS A 31 7.55 11.25 0.32
N THR A 32 6.79 11.26 -0.76
CA THR A 32 5.35 11.05 -0.72
C THR A 32 5.06 9.57 -0.93
N PHE A 33 4.37 8.95 0.02
CA PHE A 33 3.89 7.58 -0.07
C PHE A 33 2.41 7.55 -0.41
N CYS A 34 2.04 6.81 -1.42
CA CYS A 34 0.64 6.55 -1.77
C CYS A 34 0.30 5.08 -1.49
N ILE A 35 -0.59 4.85 -0.55
CA ILE A 35 -0.99 3.51 -0.11
C ILE A 35 -2.36 3.19 -0.69
N ILE A 36 -2.41 2.14 -1.49
CA ILE A 36 -3.63 1.66 -2.14
C ILE A 36 -4.20 0.53 -1.27
N GLY A 37 -5.21 0.84 -0.47
CA GLY A 37 -5.91 -0.12 0.40
C GLY A 37 -5.14 -0.51 1.65
N ASP A 38 -4.80 0.44 2.53
CA ASP A 38 -4.19 0.16 3.87
C ASP A 38 -5.16 -0.63 4.77
N GLY A 39 -6.45 -0.30 4.69
CA GLY A 39 -7.51 -0.95 5.45
C GLY A 39 -7.78 -0.34 6.81
N TYR A 40 -6.77 0.01 7.59
CA TYR A 40 -6.88 0.60 8.93
C TYR A 40 -5.94 1.77 9.17
N GLY A 41 -5.22 2.24 8.17
CA GLY A 41 -4.26 3.35 8.28
C GLY A 41 -2.96 3.01 9.01
N SER A 42 -2.73 1.74 9.31
CA SER A 42 -1.60 1.31 10.14
C SER A 42 -0.26 1.42 9.42
N LEU A 43 -0.19 1.05 8.14
CA LEU A 43 1.04 1.15 7.36
C LEU A 43 1.44 2.61 7.15
N GLY A 44 0.50 3.49 6.78
CA GLY A 44 0.80 4.90 6.61
C GLY A 44 1.22 5.58 7.91
N CYS A 45 0.64 5.22 9.05
CA CYS A 45 1.09 5.69 10.35
C CYS A 45 2.51 5.20 10.71
N LEU A 46 2.86 3.96 10.36
CA LEU A 46 4.22 3.44 10.54
C LEU A 46 5.23 4.18 9.65
N LEU A 47 4.88 4.43 8.39
CA LEU A 47 5.71 5.22 7.47
C LEU A 47 5.92 6.63 8.00
N LYS A 48 4.86 7.34 8.40
CA LYS A 48 4.95 8.68 8.95
C LYS A 48 5.79 8.75 10.22
N LYS A 49 5.71 7.72 11.08
CA LYS A 49 6.49 7.64 12.30
C LYS A 49 7.99 7.42 12.04
N ASN A 50 8.33 6.61 11.04
CA ASN A 50 9.73 6.34 10.67
C ASN A 50 10.32 7.44 9.79
N PHE A 51 9.49 8.12 9.00
CA PHE A 51 9.86 9.18 8.07
C PHE A 51 9.01 10.43 8.35
N PRO A 52 9.34 11.23 9.39
CA PRO A 52 8.49 12.32 9.89
C PRO A 52 8.18 13.43 8.88
N LYS A 53 9.08 13.68 7.93
CA LYS A 53 8.88 14.70 6.90
C LYS A 53 8.11 14.18 5.67
N SER A 54 7.83 12.87 5.60
CA SER A 54 7.09 12.28 4.50
C SER A 54 5.64 12.75 4.46
N LYS A 55 5.01 12.63 3.28
CA LYS A 55 3.57 12.80 3.10
C LYS A 55 2.93 11.45 2.83
N ILE A 56 1.75 11.25 3.39
CA ILE A 56 0.98 10.01 3.24
C ILE A 56 -0.29 10.32 2.44
N ILE A 57 -0.54 9.51 1.41
CA ILE A 57 -1.78 9.50 0.64
C ILE A 57 -2.41 8.13 0.81
N TYR A 58 -3.62 8.09 1.33
CA TYR A 58 -4.43 6.88 1.36
C TYR A 58 -5.44 6.90 0.21
N ILE A 59 -5.49 5.80 -0.54
CA ILE A 59 -6.57 5.54 -1.50
C ILE A 59 -7.31 4.31 -0.99
N ASN A 60 -8.58 4.47 -0.64
CA ASN A 60 -9.38 3.36 -0.13
C ASN A 60 -10.87 3.55 -0.44
N LEU A 61 -11.65 2.46 -0.30
CA LEU A 61 -13.10 2.51 -0.39
C LEU A 61 -13.67 3.43 0.71
N GLY A 62 -14.73 4.18 0.42
CA GLY A 62 -15.23 5.26 1.27
C GLY A 62 -15.38 4.88 2.75
N ARG A 63 -15.98 3.70 3.05
CA ARG A 63 -16.12 3.22 4.44
C ARG A 63 -14.76 2.88 5.08
N THR A 64 -13.88 2.22 4.33
CA THR A 64 -12.56 1.82 4.82
C THR A 64 -11.65 3.04 4.98
N LEU A 65 -11.79 4.04 4.11
CA LEU A 65 -11.07 5.31 4.22
C LEU A 65 -11.36 6.05 5.55
N LEU A 66 -12.56 5.88 6.10
CA LEU A 66 -12.90 6.43 7.43
C LEU A 66 -12.10 5.77 8.55
N PHE A 67 -11.77 4.48 8.44
CA PHE A 67 -10.88 3.82 9.41
C PHE A 67 -9.45 4.36 9.29
N ASP A 68 -8.94 4.54 8.06
CA ASP A 68 -7.63 5.15 7.83
C ASP A 68 -7.55 6.54 8.46
N LEU A 69 -8.58 7.38 8.24
CA LEU A 69 -8.69 8.72 8.81
C LEU A 69 -8.80 8.69 10.33
N HIS A 70 -9.65 7.83 10.89
CA HIS A 70 -9.86 7.75 12.33
C HIS A 70 -8.58 7.32 13.06
N TYR A 71 -7.93 6.26 12.54
CA TYR A 71 -6.73 5.72 13.17
C TYR A 71 -5.56 6.71 13.10
N SER A 72 -5.30 7.30 11.93
CA SER A 72 -4.21 8.26 11.76
C SER A 72 -4.42 9.54 12.58
N LYS A 73 -5.66 10.07 12.69
CA LYS A 73 -5.99 11.18 13.59
C LYS A 73 -5.79 10.83 15.06
N LYS A 74 -6.05 9.58 15.44
CA LYS A 74 -5.81 9.13 16.83
C LYS A 74 -4.32 9.00 17.14
N VAL A 75 -3.51 8.60 16.16
CA VAL A 75 -2.05 8.42 16.31
C VAL A 75 -1.30 9.74 16.21
N PHE A 76 -1.74 10.63 15.32
CA PHE A 76 -1.13 11.93 15.01
C PHE A 76 -2.19 13.05 15.04
N PRO A 77 -2.78 13.36 16.21
CA PRO A 77 -3.83 14.38 16.28
C PRO A 77 -3.34 15.80 15.96
N GLU A 78 -2.02 16.04 16.07
CA GLU A 78 -1.38 17.34 15.83
C GLU A 78 -1.04 17.58 14.36
N LEU A 79 -1.06 16.55 13.51
CA LEU A 79 -0.71 16.68 12.10
C LEU A 79 -1.93 17.04 11.25
N ASP A 80 -1.66 17.57 10.06
CA ASP A 80 -2.69 17.96 9.10
C ASP A 80 -3.31 16.77 8.38
N HIS A 81 -4.63 16.68 8.38
CA HIS A 81 -5.43 15.64 7.72
C HIS A 81 -6.40 16.27 6.72
N TYR A 82 -6.38 15.80 5.48
CA TYR A 82 -7.18 16.41 4.42
C TYR A 82 -7.84 15.40 3.48
N LEU A 83 -9.14 15.53 3.27
CA LEU A 83 -9.89 14.73 2.31
C LEU A 83 -9.88 15.41 0.93
N ILE A 84 -9.28 14.77 -0.04
CA ILE A 84 -9.19 15.21 -1.43
C ILE A 84 -10.43 14.73 -2.18
N ARG A 85 -11.16 15.67 -2.81
CA ARG A 85 -12.39 15.40 -3.55
C ARG A 85 -12.33 15.81 -5.03
N SER A 86 -11.30 16.58 -5.42
CA SER A 86 -11.14 17.07 -6.78
C SER A 86 -9.69 17.36 -7.14
N ASN A 87 -9.38 17.46 -8.43
CA ASN A 87 -8.04 17.79 -8.94
C ASN A 87 -7.50 19.15 -8.49
N ASN A 88 -8.39 20.07 -8.13
CA ASN A 88 -7.98 21.42 -7.73
C ASN A 88 -7.48 21.50 -6.29
N GLN A 89 -7.51 20.38 -5.55
CA GLN A 89 -7.08 20.32 -4.18
C GLN A 89 -5.64 19.80 -4.09
N PRO A 90 -4.73 20.54 -3.42
CA PRO A 90 -3.33 20.14 -3.34
C PRO A 90 -3.11 18.99 -2.35
N PHE A 91 -2.21 18.08 -2.70
CA PHE A 91 -1.67 17.04 -1.79
C PHE A 91 -0.57 17.63 -0.89
N SER A 92 -0.90 18.69 -0.14
CA SER A 92 0.08 19.46 0.62
C SER A 92 0.20 19.05 2.09
N LYS A 93 -0.78 18.31 2.60
CA LYS A 93 -0.90 17.96 4.01
C LYS A 93 -0.11 16.71 4.38
N ASP A 94 0.10 16.49 5.67
CA ASP A 94 0.79 15.31 6.19
C ASP A 94 0.08 14.02 5.79
N PHE A 95 -1.26 14.02 5.95
CA PHE A 95 -2.13 12.94 5.56
C PHE A 95 -3.20 13.41 4.58
N ASN A 96 -3.29 12.76 3.43
CA ASN A 96 -4.26 13.04 2.40
C ASN A 96 -5.08 11.78 2.12
N TYR A 97 -6.39 11.93 2.00
CA TYR A 97 -7.31 10.81 1.83
C TYR A 97 -8.06 10.97 0.52
N VAL A 98 -8.06 9.93 -0.30
CA VAL A 98 -8.73 9.88 -1.61
C VAL A 98 -9.66 8.67 -1.63
N GLU A 99 -10.92 8.90 -1.94
CA GLU A 99 -11.84 7.79 -2.19
C GLU A 99 -11.44 7.02 -3.45
N ALA A 100 -11.47 5.69 -3.37
CA ALA A 100 -10.97 4.82 -4.44
C ALA A 100 -11.62 5.08 -5.80
N GLU A 101 -12.89 5.46 -5.83
CA GLU A 101 -13.61 5.79 -7.08
C GLU A 101 -13.06 7.03 -7.79
N LEU A 102 -12.42 7.93 -7.05
CA LEU A 102 -11.88 9.19 -7.56
C LEU A 102 -10.48 9.07 -8.16
N HIS A 103 -9.76 7.96 -7.95
CA HIS A 103 -8.35 7.83 -8.37
C HIS A 103 -8.13 8.04 -9.88
N LYS A 104 -9.14 7.74 -10.72
CA LYS A 104 -9.08 7.96 -12.18
C LYS A 104 -9.21 9.43 -12.57
N ASN A 105 -9.83 10.23 -11.71
CA ASN A 105 -10.18 11.63 -11.99
C ASN A 105 -9.27 12.61 -11.25
N ILE A 106 -8.41 12.13 -10.36
CA ILE A 106 -7.50 12.96 -9.56
C ILE A 106 -6.05 12.66 -9.95
N ASN A 107 -5.30 13.71 -10.26
CA ASN A 107 -3.89 13.59 -10.60
C ASN A 107 -3.04 13.38 -9.33
N ILE A 108 -2.95 12.13 -8.88
CA ILE A 108 -2.18 11.75 -7.70
C ILE A 108 -0.71 11.65 -8.06
N LYS A 109 0.13 12.50 -7.45
CA LYS A 109 1.58 12.46 -7.61
C LYS A 109 2.23 11.90 -6.34
N SER A 110 3.04 10.87 -6.52
CA SER A 110 3.71 10.18 -5.42
C SER A 110 5.09 9.68 -5.85
N ASP A 111 6.00 9.60 -4.90
CA ASP A 111 7.32 8.99 -5.13
C ASP A 111 7.26 7.46 -5.01
N ILE A 112 6.45 6.96 -4.09
CA ILE A 112 6.36 5.54 -3.79
C ILE A 112 4.89 5.14 -3.66
N PHE A 113 4.47 4.19 -4.49
CA PHE A 113 3.18 3.54 -4.37
C PHE A 113 3.33 2.21 -3.63
N ILE A 114 2.37 1.90 -2.77
CA ILE A 114 2.37 0.67 -1.98
C ILE A 114 0.99 0.03 -2.07
N ASN A 115 0.97 -1.25 -2.42
CA ASN A 115 -0.21 -2.09 -2.30
C ASN A 115 0.14 -3.36 -1.52
N ASN A 116 -0.50 -3.50 -0.37
CA ASN A 116 -0.26 -4.62 0.54
C ASN A 116 -1.56 -5.38 0.76
N HIS A 117 -1.71 -6.50 0.04
CA HIS A 117 -2.84 -7.44 0.11
C HIS A 117 -4.22 -6.94 -0.37
N SER A 118 -4.36 -5.76 -0.98
CA SER A 118 -5.67 -5.27 -1.41
C SER A 118 -5.98 -5.49 -2.90
N MET A 119 -4.99 -5.42 -3.80
CA MET A 119 -5.23 -5.64 -5.25
C MET A 119 -5.73 -7.05 -5.57
N GLN A 120 -5.39 -8.03 -4.76
CA GLN A 120 -5.90 -9.40 -4.92
C GLN A 120 -7.42 -9.53 -4.78
N GLU A 121 -8.09 -8.53 -4.20
CA GLU A 121 -9.55 -8.47 -4.00
C GLU A 121 -10.25 -7.60 -5.05
N MET A 122 -9.51 -7.05 -6.01
CA MET A 122 -10.01 -6.12 -7.01
C MET A 122 -10.21 -6.81 -8.36
N ASP A 123 -11.19 -6.33 -9.13
CA ASP A 123 -11.31 -6.69 -10.54
C ASP A 123 -10.08 -6.25 -11.34
N TYR A 124 -9.76 -7.00 -12.39
CA TYR A 124 -8.57 -6.76 -13.21
C TYR A 124 -8.56 -5.37 -13.86
N GLU A 125 -9.73 -4.84 -14.27
CA GLU A 125 -9.84 -3.49 -14.83
C GLU A 125 -9.54 -2.40 -13.79
N VAL A 126 -9.86 -2.63 -12.53
CA VAL A 126 -9.49 -1.72 -11.44
C VAL A 126 -7.97 -1.77 -11.21
N ILE A 127 -7.37 -2.97 -11.22
CA ILE A 127 -5.91 -3.13 -11.11
C ILE A 127 -5.22 -2.38 -12.27
N LYS A 128 -5.69 -2.53 -13.51
CA LYS A 128 -5.16 -1.81 -14.68
C LYS A 128 -5.20 -0.29 -14.49
N SER A 129 -6.31 0.22 -13.96
CA SER A 129 -6.44 1.67 -13.74
C SER A 129 -5.45 2.21 -12.70
N TYR A 130 -5.13 1.44 -11.65
CA TYR A 130 -4.07 1.79 -10.72
C TYR A 130 -2.68 1.75 -11.37
N PHE A 131 -2.39 0.73 -12.17
CA PHE A 131 -1.12 0.67 -12.90
C PHE A 131 -0.97 1.84 -13.88
N PHE A 132 -2.03 2.24 -14.58
CA PHE A 132 -2.05 3.44 -15.42
C PHE A 132 -1.71 4.69 -14.60
N MET A 133 -2.36 4.90 -13.45
CA MET A 133 -2.06 6.01 -12.55
C MET A 133 -0.60 6.00 -12.07
N ILE A 134 -0.07 4.82 -11.71
CA ILE A 134 1.31 4.64 -11.25
C ILE A 134 2.32 4.93 -12.38
N ARG A 135 2.02 4.57 -13.63
CA ARG A 135 2.90 4.81 -14.79
C ARG A 135 2.85 6.25 -15.31
N ASN A 136 1.75 6.95 -15.07
CA ASN A 136 1.55 8.33 -15.50
C ASN A 136 2.15 9.34 -14.51
N GLN A 137 3.29 9.01 -13.91
CA GLN A 137 4.08 9.92 -13.08
C GLN A 137 5.08 10.69 -13.94
N THR A 138 5.56 11.83 -13.43
CA THR A 138 6.49 12.72 -14.16
C THR A 138 7.93 12.63 -13.65
N LYS A 139 8.15 11.83 -12.61
CA LYS A 139 9.48 11.65 -11.98
C LYS A 139 9.66 10.19 -11.60
N ASP A 140 10.90 9.83 -11.28
CA ASP A 140 11.24 8.52 -10.75
C ASP A 140 10.28 8.09 -9.66
N THR A 141 9.66 6.95 -9.88
CA THR A 141 8.59 6.41 -9.04
C THR A 141 8.86 4.94 -8.74
N TRP A 142 8.60 4.53 -7.51
CA TRP A 142 8.71 3.14 -7.09
C TRP A 142 7.32 2.57 -6.76
N PHE A 143 7.17 1.28 -7.01
CA PHE A 143 5.95 0.56 -6.66
C PHE A 143 6.28 -0.73 -5.93
N TYR A 144 5.82 -0.83 -4.69
CA TYR A 144 5.82 -2.06 -3.91
C TYR A 144 4.43 -2.69 -3.93
N CYS A 145 4.38 -3.98 -4.30
CA CYS A 145 3.14 -4.73 -4.39
C CYS A 145 3.35 -6.12 -3.77
N CYS A 146 2.54 -6.45 -2.77
CA CYS A 146 2.51 -7.77 -2.12
C CYS A 146 1.09 -8.32 -2.13
N ASN A 147 0.86 -9.40 -2.88
CA ASN A 147 -0.46 -10.03 -3.01
C ASN A 147 -0.33 -11.53 -3.18
N ARG A 148 -1.41 -12.27 -3.00
CA ARG A 148 -1.48 -13.69 -3.36
C ARG A 148 -1.15 -13.89 -4.83
N ILE A 149 -0.42 -14.97 -5.12
CA ILE A 149 -0.13 -15.35 -6.52
C ILE A 149 -1.44 -15.60 -7.27
N SER A 150 -2.40 -16.25 -6.63
CA SER A 150 -3.72 -16.51 -7.22
C SER A 150 -4.81 -16.36 -6.17
N LYS A 151 -5.89 -15.66 -6.51
CA LYS A 151 -7.08 -15.48 -5.67
C LYS A 151 -8.33 -15.61 -6.51
N LYS A 152 -9.26 -16.47 -6.08
CA LYS A 152 -10.61 -16.55 -6.65
C LYS A 152 -11.50 -15.52 -5.96
N LEU A 153 -12.13 -14.66 -6.74
CA LEU A 153 -13.11 -13.67 -6.28
C LEU A 153 -14.49 -14.33 -6.05
N PRO A 154 -15.40 -13.67 -5.32
CA PRO A 154 -16.75 -14.18 -5.08
C PRO A 154 -17.56 -14.43 -6.37
N ASP A 155 -17.32 -13.68 -7.44
CA ASP A 155 -17.95 -13.86 -8.75
C ASP A 155 -17.33 -14.99 -9.59
N GLY A 156 -16.35 -15.71 -9.04
CA GLY A 156 -15.67 -16.84 -9.66
C GLY A 156 -14.43 -16.47 -10.49
N LYS A 157 -14.19 -15.20 -10.78
CA LYS A 157 -12.98 -14.75 -11.48
C LYS A 157 -11.72 -15.06 -10.68
N VAL A 158 -10.62 -15.34 -11.38
CA VAL A 158 -9.32 -15.60 -10.77
C VAL A 158 -8.38 -14.45 -11.05
N ILE A 159 -7.96 -13.77 -10.01
CA ILE A 159 -6.92 -12.75 -10.07
C ILE A 159 -5.56 -13.42 -9.90
N ASN A 160 -4.62 -13.13 -10.80
CA ASN A 160 -3.27 -13.69 -10.76
C ASN A 160 -2.25 -12.56 -10.76
N PHE A 161 -1.37 -12.55 -9.75
CA PHE A 161 -0.33 -11.54 -9.54
C PHE A 161 0.59 -11.36 -10.77
N PHE A 162 0.96 -12.47 -11.43
CA PHE A 162 1.85 -12.43 -12.60
C PHE A 162 1.18 -11.88 -13.85
N LYS A 163 -0.17 -11.81 -13.86
CA LYS A 163 -0.95 -11.20 -14.96
C LYS A 163 -1.25 -9.73 -14.74
N TYR A 164 -0.80 -9.12 -13.63
CA TYR A 164 -0.90 -7.66 -13.47
C TYR A 164 -0.13 -6.96 -14.59
N PRO A 165 -0.44 -5.70 -14.91
CA PRO A 165 0.18 -4.98 -16.04
C PRO A 165 1.65 -4.59 -15.77
N TRP A 166 2.47 -5.57 -15.40
CA TRP A 166 3.91 -5.40 -15.26
C TRP A 166 4.54 -5.10 -16.62
N SER A 167 5.48 -4.17 -16.69
CA SER A 167 6.29 -3.94 -17.88
C SER A 167 7.60 -4.70 -17.81
N LYS A 168 8.10 -5.14 -18.98
CA LYS A 168 9.46 -5.69 -19.10
C LYS A 168 10.54 -4.63 -18.88
N GLU A 169 10.18 -3.36 -19.01
CA GLU A 169 11.05 -2.21 -18.81
C GLU A 169 11.12 -1.77 -17.34
N ASP A 170 10.26 -2.32 -16.46
CA ASP A 170 10.34 -2.06 -15.02
C ASP A 170 11.66 -2.59 -14.47
N HIS A 171 12.40 -1.74 -13.74
CA HIS A 171 13.60 -2.19 -13.05
C HIS A 171 13.23 -2.93 -11.76
N LEU A 172 13.45 -4.24 -11.75
CA LEU A 172 13.15 -5.11 -10.61
C LEU A 172 14.21 -4.93 -9.50
N ILE A 173 13.76 -4.54 -8.31
CA ILE A 173 14.59 -4.42 -7.10
C ILE A 173 14.38 -5.64 -6.21
N VAL A 174 13.12 -6.04 -6.01
CA VAL A 174 12.73 -7.25 -5.28
C VAL A 174 11.68 -8.00 -6.08
N ASN A 175 11.81 -9.34 -6.16
CA ASN A 175 10.82 -10.19 -6.81
C ASN A 175 10.95 -11.61 -6.28
N GLY A 176 9.97 -12.07 -5.51
CA GLY A 176 9.98 -13.41 -4.91
C GLY A 176 8.77 -13.67 -4.03
N LEU A 177 8.76 -14.81 -3.39
CA LEU A 177 7.78 -15.09 -2.33
C LEU A 177 8.04 -14.16 -1.14
N CYS A 178 6.99 -13.50 -0.64
CA CYS A 178 7.11 -12.61 0.51
C CYS A 178 7.39 -13.42 1.79
N PRO A 179 8.55 -13.27 2.45
CA PRO A 179 8.93 -14.16 3.56
C PRO A 179 7.99 -14.07 4.77
N TRP A 180 7.36 -12.92 4.98
CA TRP A 180 6.47 -12.66 6.12
C TRP A 180 4.97 -12.72 5.79
N ALA A 181 4.63 -13.18 4.60
CA ALA A 181 3.23 -13.30 4.17
C ALA A 181 2.89 -14.69 3.64
N GLN A 182 3.55 -15.75 4.16
CA GLN A 182 3.25 -17.13 3.78
C GLN A 182 2.43 -17.85 4.84
N ARG A 183 2.58 -17.46 6.11
CA ARG A 183 2.00 -18.16 7.25
C ARG A 183 1.35 -17.19 8.22
N PHE A 184 0.32 -17.66 8.88
CA PHE A 184 -0.38 -16.93 9.95
C PHE A 184 -0.04 -17.58 11.30
N PRO A 185 0.43 -16.81 12.32
CA PRO A 185 0.72 -17.36 13.64
C PRO A 185 -0.59 -17.77 14.35
N ILE A 186 -0.52 -18.88 15.06
CA ILE A 186 -1.60 -19.41 15.91
C ILE A 186 -1.05 -19.79 17.29
N ASN A 187 -1.93 -19.83 18.29
CA ASN A 187 -1.53 -20.07 19.68
C ASN A 187 -1.33 -21.57 20.03
N MET A 188 -1.60 -22.49 19.10
CA MET A 188 -1.47 -23.93 19.32
C MET A 188 -0.45 -24.54 18.35
N PRO A 189 0.23 -25.63 18.70
CA PRO A 189 1.11 -26.33 17.76
C PRO A 189 0.38 -26.66 16.45
N PRO A 190 1.04 -26.52 15.28
CA PRO A 190 2.44 -26.17 15.06
C PRO A 190 2.80 -24.67 15.18
N PHE A 191 1.99 -23.83 15.85
CA PHE A 191 2.13 -22.38 16.07
C PHE A 191 2.02 -21.52 14.81
N TYR A 192 1.64 -22.11 13.69
CA TYR A 192 1.33 -21.41 12.45
C TYR A 192 0.32 -22.21 11.62
N ARG A 193 -0.37 -21.53 10.74
CA ARG A 193 -1.11 -22.12 9.61
C ARG A 193 -0.67 -21.43 8.33
N ASP A 194 -0.70 -22.14 7.22
CA ASP A 194 -0.46 -21.54 5.93
C ASP A 194 -1.62 -20.59 5.58
N LEU A 195 -1.31 -19.49 4.90
CA LEU A 195 -2.32 -18.64 4.31
C LEU A 195 -2.96 -19.34 3.10
N ASP A 196 -4.15 -18.90 2.70
CA ASP A 196 -4.86 -19.45 1.53
C ASP A 196 -4.12 -19.13 0.22
N GLY A 197 -2.97 -19.75 0.04
CA GLY A 197 -2.07 -19.60 -1.08
C GLY A 197 -0.87 -18.67 -0.83
N PRO A 198 0.21 -18.88 -1.61
CA PRO A 198 1.46 -18.13 -1.45
C PRO A 198 1.30 -16.69 -1.88
N HIS A 199 2.02 -15.80 -1.18
CA HIS A 199 2.09 -14.38 -1.49
C HIS A 199 3.41 -14.06 -2.19
N GLN A 200 3.29 -13.37 -3.33
CA GLN A 200 4.40 -12.79 -4.07
C GLN A 200 4.54 -11.34 -3.70
N HIS A 201 5.77 -10.86 -3.49
CA HIS A 201 6.04 -9.44 -3.42
C HIS A 201 6.98 -8.99 -4.54
N ARG A 202 6.80 -7.75 -4.96
CA ARG A 202 7.61 -7.10 -5.98
C ARG A 202 7.82 -5.65 -5.63
N LEU A 203 9.07 -5.21 -5.67
CA LEU A 203 9.45 -3.80 -5.63
C LEU A 203 10.11 -3.46 -6.95
N ILE A 204 9.59 -2.47 -7.64
CA ILE A 204 10.12 -1.99 -8.92
C ILE A 204 10.39 -0.48 -8.88
N LYS A 205 11.36 -0.03 -9.66
CA LYS A 205 11.36 1.33 -10.19
C LYS A 205 10.54 1.28 -11.48
N VAL A 206 9.51 2.08 -11.53
CA VAL A 206 8.48 2.03 -12.59
C VAL A 206 9.03 2.60 -13.89
N ALA A 207 8.87 1.89 -15.00
CA ALA A 207 9.02 2.45 -16.33
C ALA A 207 7.82 3.39 -16.61
N LEU A 208 8.09 4.69 -16.71
CA LEU A 208 7.05 5.70 -16.95
C LEU A 208 6.63 5.69 -18.42
N GLU A 209 5.33 5.85 -18.67
CA GLU A 209 4.82 6.11 -20.02
C GLU A 209 5.29 7.50 -20.47
N LYS A 210 5.88 7.57 -21.68
CA LYS A 210 6.36 8.82 -22.29
C LYS A 210 5.24 9.50 -23.06
#